data_731b1772853e26250a1c88ff7708d1eb
#
_entry.id   731b1772853e26250a1c88ff7708d1eb
#
_cell.length_a   1.000
_cell.length_b   1.000
_cell.length_c   1.000
_cell.angle_alpha   90.00
_cell.angle_beta   90.00
_cell.angle_gamma   90.00
#
_symmetry.space_group_name_H-M   'P 1'
#
loop_
_entity.id
_entity.type
_entity.pdbx_description
1 polymer ?
#
loop_
_entity_poly.entity_id
_entity_poly.type
_entity_poly.pdbx_seq_one_letter_code
_entity_poly.pdbx_strand_id
1 'polypeptide(L)'
;MRFKPAGRWLQTILLSLALVLCLLRFAFLRADFPNHSPWMIDQAKFTDEGWWASAAVRHFLVGHWRVAGDYNPASVVPVWPLLLALVFHFTGVSLVAARTVNVSFSVASVALVFAVVRRYGGTETTAAVAALLLAASPFAFAFSRLATLDTVVVFEWSLLLWVASYVKPGRRWPIVAMGILIPIMLLTKTTALVLVPAVLWVLWKKSPRAILAVCAMVAAAMGIYVCIVLQSRYATDYHYFYAINALAEVDLASTGSYLMQLFRHGMWVDRILYPAGLAVLLLSLAWLRQLWKNPLFAASWIALAGDAVFVLRRQDDYAPRYFLVMLVPLILGTVLTLQELKVRNRSLAALLAATLTLAIVLDTVQVLGFLSHRQYQFHDAAKSIQAIVDADPAAHRLLLGTSGDQLSLMTGIPAINDGYSNQDLRQKALAYQPGWYVGWNELDQDYMDDLSAFRLDEVANYAVFDREDRNRLKLYRMVPVKEASK
;
A
#
# COMPACT_ATOMS: atom_id res chain seq x y z
N MET A 1 -16.43 -29.69 26.83
CA MET A 1 -15.30 -30.14 26.01
C MET A 1 -13.98 -29.86 26.76
N ARG A 2 -13.30 -30.91 27.25
CA ARG A 2 -11.99 -30.77 27.92
C ARG A 2 -10.91 -30.59 26.82
N PHE A 3 -10.34 -29.39 26.74
CA PHE A 3 -9.25 -29.09 25.82
C PHE A 3 -8.01 -29.89 26.22
N LYS A 4 -7.42 -30.63 25.27
CA LYS A 4 -6.14 -31.34 25.48
C LYS A 4 -5.03 -30.30 25.68
N PRO A 5 -4.20 -30.40 26.72
CA PRO A 5 -3.17 -29.39 27.06
C PRO A 5 -2.16 -29.10 25.95
N ALA A 6 -1.81 -30.09 25.13
CA ALA A 6 -0.84 -29.94 24.02
C ALA A 6 -1.26 -28.89 22.94
N GLY A 7 -2.57 -28.71 22.71
CA GLY A 7 -3.06 -27.73 21.71
C GLY A 7 -2.89 -26.28 22.14
N ARG A 8 -2.95 -25.99 23.43
CA ARG A 8 -2.83 -24.63 23.97
C ARG A 8 -1.40 -24.11 23.87
N TRP A 9 -0.40 -24.94 24.15
CA TRP A 9 1.01 -24.56 24.03
C TRP A 9 1.37 -24.15 22.61
N LEU A 10 0.96 -24.94 21.61
CA LEU A 10 1.22 -24.59 20.22
C LEU A 10 0.59 -23.24 19.85
N GLN A 11 -0.65 -22.99 20.24
CA GLN A 11 -1.31 -21.70 19.98
C GLN A 11 -0.58 -20.53 20.62
N THR A 12 -0.17 -20.68 21.89
CA THR A 12 0.57 -19.66 22.61
C THR A 12 1.89 -19.34 21.88
N ILE A 13 2.63 -20.37 21.45
CA ILE A 13 3.89 -20.19 20.70
C ILE A 13 3.63 -19.44 19.39
N LEU A 14 2.63 -19.85 18.58
CA LEU A 14 2.31 -19.23 17.30
C LEU A 14 1.91 -17.76 17.48
N LEU A 15 1.08 -17.45 18.47
CA LEU A 15 0.64 -16.08 18.75
C LEU A 15 1.75 -15.21 19.32
N SER A 16 2.64 -15.78 20.18
CA SER A 16 3.80 -15.08 20.69
C SER A 16 4.79 -14.72 19.59
N LEU A 17 5.04 -15.64 18.65
CA LEU A 17 5.87 -15.38 17.47
C LEU A 17 5.23 -14.30 16.58
N ALA A 18 3.92 -14.39 16.32
CA ALA A 18 3.22 -13.35 15.56
C ALA A 18 3.31 -11.98 16.23
N LEU A 19 3.16 -11.91 17.56
CA LEU A 19 3.32 -10.67 18.34
C LEU A 19 4.73 -10.10 18.21
N VAL A 20 5.76 -10.93 18.38
CA VAL A 20 7.16 -10.49 18.24
C VAL A 20 7.40 -9.91 16.84
N LEU A 21 6.95 -10.61 15.77
CA LEU A 21 7.10 -10.14 14.40
C LEU A 21 6.31 -8.84 14.14
N CYS A 22 5.15 -8.67 14.76
CA CYS A 22 4.39 -7.42 14.73
C CYS A 22 5.15 -6.27 15.41
N LEU A 23 5.75 -6.52 16.57
CA LEU A 23 6.56 -5.51 17.28
C LEU A 23 7.80 -5.10 16.49
N LEU A 24 8.45 -6.07 15.83
CA LEU A 24 9.62 -5.81 14.97
C LEU A 24 9.30 -4.89 13.78
N ARG A 25 8.04 -4.79 13.34
CA ARG A 25 7.63 -3.84 12.29
C ARG A 25 7.81 -2.38 12.69
N PHE A 26 7.77 -2.06 13.97
CA PHE A 26 8.02 -0.71 14.48
C PHE A 26 9.51 -0.37 14.62
N ALA A 27 10.40 -1.37 14.51
CA ALA A 27 11.83 -1.12 14.64
C ALA A 27 12.39 -0.39 13.41
N PHE A 28 13.24 0.62 13.64
CA PHE A 28 14.00 1.32 12.59
C PHE A 28 13.14 1.92 11.46
N LEU A 29 12.04 2.60 11.78
CA LEU A 29 11.11 3.17 10.78
C LEU A 29 11.73 4.23 9.87
N ARG A 30 12.91 4.75 10.21
CA ARG A 30 13.69 5.66 9.32
C ARG A 30 14.48 4.91 8.26
N ALA A 31 14.68 3.60 8.42
CA ALA A 31 15.40 2.82 7.41
C ALA A 31 14.70 2.90 6.06
N ASP A 32 15.51 2.90 5.02
CA ASP A 32 15.04 2.85 3.65
C ASP A 32 14.24 1.57 3.38
N PHE A 33 13.44 1.57 2.33
CA PHE A 33 12.81 0.36 1.86
C PHE A 33 13.90 -0.68 1.54
N PRO A 34 13.64 -1.97 1.76
CA PRO A 34 14.64 -3.00 1.54
C PRO A 34 15.26 -2.94 0.15
N ASN A 35 16.56 -2.74 0.14
CA ASN A 35 17.26 -2.31 -1.06
C ASN A 35 17.78 -3.43 -1.97
N HIS A 36 17.63 -4.69 -1.65
CA HIS A 36 18.07 -5.78 -2.52
C HIS A 36 17.06 -6.11 -3.63
N SER A 37 16.23 -5.18 -3.99
CA SER A 37 15.30 -5.35 -5.10
C SER A 37 15.93 -4.86 -6.39
N PRO A 38 16.06 -5.68 -7.42
CA PRO A 38 16.37 -5.20 -8.76
C PRO A 38 15.26 -4.30 -9.34
N TRP A 39 14.23 -4.04 -8.57
CA TRP A 39 13.01 -3.36 -8.94
C TRP A 39 13.19 -1.85 -8.83
N MET A 40 13.69 -1.28 -9.87
CA MET A 40 13.57 0.17 -10.08
C MET A 40 12.10 0.59 -10.32
N ILE A 41 11.24 -0.37 -10.64
CA ILE A 41 9.87 -0.14 -11.11
C ILE A 41 8.91 0.22 -9.99
N ASP A 42 9.16 -0.17 -8.71
CA ASP A 42 8.31 0.27 -7.63
C ASP A 42 8.70 1.66 -7.12
N GLN A 43 8.04 2.67 -7.65
CA GLN A 43 8.23 4.07 -7.27
C GLN A 43 7.81 4.36 -5.82
N ALA A 44 7.08 3.43 -5.17
CA ALA A 44 6.61 3.61 -3.79
C ALA A 44 7.72 3.96 -2.81
N LYS A 45 8.92 3.44 -3.02
CA LYS A 45 10.07 3.64 -2.12
C LYS A 45 10.66 5.06 -2.14
N PHE A 46 10.40 5.86 -3.19
CA PHE A 46 11.00 7.19 -3.33
C PHE A 46 10.00 8.30 -3.75
N THR A 47 8.72 7.96 -3.98
CA THR A 47 7.69 8.93 -4.37
C THR A 47 6.40 8.79 -3.57
N ASP A 48 5.85 7.59 -3.43
CA ASP A 48 4.45 7.38 -3.05
C ASP A 48 4.10 7.80 -1.63
N GLU A 49 5.01 7.60 -0.66
CA GLU A 49 4.73 8.00 0.72
C GLU A 49 4.47 9.51 0.80
N GLY A 50 5.32 10.29 0.12
CA GLY A 50 5.18 11.74 0.03
C GLY A 50 3.98 12.14 -0.83
N TRP A 51 3.78 11.48 -1.96
CA TRP A 51 2.70 11.80 -2.88
C TRP A 51 1.31 11.63 -2.26
N TRP A 52 1.10 10.50 -1.57
CA TRP A 52 -0.17 10.27 -0.84
C TRP A 52 -0.31 11.17 0.41
N ALA A 53 0.79 11.61 0.99
CA ALA A 53 0.81 12.53 2.13
C ALA A 53 0.77 14.01 1.72
N SER A 54 1.03 14.36 0.45
CA SER A 54 1.32 15.71 -0.03
C SER A 54 0.29 16.75 0.39
N ALA A 55 -1.00 16.43 0.32
CA ALA A 55 -2.07 17.34 0.72
C ALA A 55 -2.00 17.68 2.23
N ALA A 56 -1.74 16.68 3.09
CA ALA A 56 -1.59 16.89 4.53
C ALA A 56 -0.31 17.67 4.86
N VAL A 57 0.78 17.35 4.18
CA VAL A 57 2.08 18.05 4.32
C VAL A 57 1.93 19.52 3.93
N ARG A 58 1.32 19.81 2.78
CA ARG A 58 1.07 21.18 2.30
C ARG A 58 0.15 21.94 3.24
N HIS A 59 -0.93 21.32 3.73
CA HIS A 59 -1.81 21.93 4.71
C HIS A 59 -1.05 22.36 5.97
N PHE A 60 -0.14 21.53 6.47
CA PHE A 60 0.64 21.82 7.65
C PHE A 60 1.74 22.88 7.41
N LEU A 61 2.48 22.80 6.27
CA LEU A 61 3.61 23.67 6.00
C LEU A 61 3.22 25.06 5.47
N VAL A 62 2.17 25.11 4.63
CA VAL A 62 1.78 26.34 3.90
C VAL A 62 0.31 26.75 4.09
N GLY A 63 -0.44 26.02 4.92
CA GLY A 63 -1.84 26.33 5.24
C GLY A 63 -2.86 25.96 4.16
N HIS A 64 -2.46 25.29 3.08
CA HIS A 64 -3.31 24.96 1.96
C HIS A 64 -3.23 23.47 1.60
N TRP A 65 -4.39 22.83 1.35
CA TRP A 65 -4.45 21.45 0.90
C TRP A 65 -4.03 21.24 -0.55
N ARG A 66 -4.07 22.30 -1.34
CA ARG A 66 -3.84 22.29 -2.77
C ARG A 66 -2.88 23.39 -3.19
N VAL A 67 -1.98 23.07 -4.10
CA VAL A 67 -1.15 24.01 -4.85
C VAL A 67 -1.74 24.10 -6.26
N ALA A 68 -1.94 25.30 -6.77
CA ALA A 68 -2.53 25.52 -8.09
C ALA A 68 -1.64 24.91 -9.19
N GLY A 69 -2.23 24.24 -10.15
CA GLY A 69 -1.49 23.61 -11.25
C GLY A 69 -0.75 22.31 -10.86
N ASP A 70 -0.58 22.01 -9.59
CA ASP A 70 -0.06 20.71 -9.15
C ASP A 70 -1.19 19.77 -8.77
N TYR A 71 -0.98 18.47 -8.99
CA TYR A 71 -1.99 17.46 -8.76
C TYR A 71 -2.19 17.18 -7.26
N ASN A 72 -3.45 17.05 -6.88
CA ASN A 72 -3.82 16.69 -5.51
C ASN A 72 -4.61 15.38 -5.45
N PRO A 73 -3.98 14.23 -5.08
CA PRO A 73 -4.65 12.95 -4.98
C PRO A 73 -5.75 12.91 -3.91
N ALA A 74 -5.73 13.82 -2.93
CA ALA A 74 -6.75 13.86 -1.87
C ALA A 74 -8.16 14.18 -2.39
N SER A 75 -8.30 14.70 -3.61
CA SER A 75 -9.62 14.88 -4.25
C SER A 75 -10.32 13.54 -4.55
N VAL A 76 -9.57 12.45 -4.68
CA VAL A 76 -10.10 11.11 -4.98
C VAL A 76 -9.99 10.19 -3.78
N VAL A 77 -8.89 10.28 -3.04
CA VAL A 77 -8.56 9.40 -1.90
C VAL A 77 -8.28 10.22 -0.63
N PRO A 78 -9.30 10.89 -0.07
CA PRO A 78 -9.15 11.85 1.03
C PRO A 78 -8.82 11.20 2.38
N VAL A 79 -9.12 9.91 2.58
CA VAL A 79 -9.07 9.28 3.92
C VAL A 79 -7.66 9.31 4.48
N TRP A 80 -6.65 8.96 3.68
CA TRP A 80 -5.27 8.94 4.13
C TRP A 80 -4.71 10.34 4.44
N PRO A 81 -4.82 11.34 3.54
CA PRO A 81 -4.40 12.71 3.85
C PRO A 81 -5.09 13.30 5.09
N LEU A 82 -6.39 13.07 5.27
CA LEU A 82 -7.11 13.54 6.46
C LEU A 82 -6.59 12.89 7.75
N LEU A 83 -6.31 11.59 7.71
CA LEU A 83 -5.73 10.88 8.84
C LEU A 83 -4.33 11.41 9.16
N LEU A 84 -3.48 11.61 8.14
CA LEU A 84 -2.16 12.18 8.33
C LEU A 84 -2.20 13.62 8.82
N ALA A 85 -3.14 14.44 8.36
CA ALA A 85 -3.30 15.80 8.88
C ALA A 85 -3.62 15.81 10.38
N LEU A 86 -4.50 14.87 10.81
CA LEU A 86 -4.75 14.70 12.25
C LEU A 86 -3.49 14.29 13.02
N VAL A 87 -2.70 13.36 12.47
CA VAL A 87 -1.44 12.92 13.09
C VAL A 87 -0.44 14.06 13.13
N PHE A 88 -0.24 14.78 12.03
CA PHE A 88 0.71 15.90 11.92
C PHE A 88 0.33 17.09 12.79
N HIS A 89 -0.94 17.24 13.15
CA HIS A 89 -1.36 18.24 14.14
C HIS A 89 -0.65 18.02 15.49
N PHE A 90 -0.39 16.77 15.88
CA PHE A 90 0.27 16.43 17.15
C PHE A 90 1.78 16.22 17.03
N THR A 91 2.26 15.78 15.88
CA THR A 91 3.68 15.36 15.71
C THR A 91 4.50 16.33 14.87
N GLY A 92 3.87 17.26 14.19
CA GLY A 92 4.47 17.92 13.04
C GLY A 92 4.57 16.96 11.84
N VAL A 93 5.03 17.49 10.69
CA VAL A 93 5.29 16.65 9.50
C VAL A 93 6.41 15.67 9.83
N SER A 94 6.13 14.37 9.68
CA SER A 94 7.08 13.32 10.08
C SER A 94 6.84 12.03 9.32
N LEU A 95 7.85 11.59 8.55
CA LEU A 95 7.86 10.27 7.90
C LEU A 95 7.67 9.14 8.92
N VAL A 96 8.33 9.22 10.09
CA VAL A 96 8.22 8.20 11.14
C VAL A 96 6.80 8.11 11.68
N ALA A 97 6.14 9.25 11.88
CA ALA A 97 4.75 9.28 12.34
C ALA A 97 3.82 8.63 11.30
N ALA A 98 3.95 8.99 10.01
CA ALA A 98 3.16 8.41 8.93
C ALA A 98 3.38 6.87 8.82
N ARG A 99 4.63 6.42 8.88
CA ARG A 99 4.97 4.98 8.86
C ARG A 99 4.47 4.26 10.11
N THR A 100 4.50 4.89 11.28
CA THR A 100 3.96 4.32 12.53
C THR A 100 2.47 4.03 12.40
N VAL A 101 1.71 4.96 11.84
CA VAL A 101 0.27 4.78 11.57
C VAL A 101 0.05 3.58 10.64
N ASN A 102 0.81 3.50 9.56
CA ASN A 102 0.65 2.42 8.59
C ASN A 102 1.00 1.04 9.19
N VAL A 103 2.09 0.96 9.97
CA VAL A 103 2.44 -0.26 10.71
C VAL A 103 1.35 -0.64 11.70
N SER A 104 0.72 0.33 12.37
CA SER A 104 -0.39 0.07 13.30
C SER A 104 -1.59 -0.59 12.60
N PHE A 105 -1.93 -0.15 11.38
CA PHE A 105 -2.95 -0.82 10.57
C PHE A 105 -2.55 -2.25 10.18
N SER A 106 -1.28 -2.46 9.84
CA SER A 106 -0.78 -3.80 9.54
C SER A 106 -0.88 -4.75 10.74
N VAL A 107 -0.50 -4.29 11.92
CA VAL A 107 -0.60 -5.08 13.16
C VAL A 107 -2.07 -5.35 13.51
N ALA A 108 -2.95 -4.37 13.37
CA ALA A 108 -4.38 -4.55 13.55
C ALA A 108 -4.96 -5.56 12.53
N SER A 109 -4.45 -5.59 11.29
CA SER A 109 -4.84 -6.58 10.28
C SER A 109 -4.51 -8.00 10.72
N VAL A 110 -3.35 -8.24 11.35
CA VAL A 110 -2.97 -9.55 11.90
C VAL A 110 -3.99 -10.01 12.96
N ALA A 111 -4.37 -9.12 13.86
CA ALA A 111 -5.40 -9.43 14.88
C ALA A 111 -6.78 -9.67 14.26
N LEU A 112 -7.16 -8.87 13.25
CA LEU A 112 -8.42 -9.05 12.53
C LEU A 112 -8.47 -10.36 11.74
N VAL A 113 -7.38 -10.76 11.07
CA VAL A 113 -7.29 -12.04 10.36
C VAL A 113 -7.50 -13.21 11.31
N PHE A 114 -6.88 -13.18 12.51
CA PHE A 114 -7.17 -14.16 13.55
C PHE A 114 -8.67 -14.18 13.91
N ALA A 115 -9.24 -13.01 14.20
CA ALA A 115 -10.64 -12.89 14.60
C ALA A 115 -11.60 -13.33 13.48
N VAL A 116 -11.33 -12.99 12.22
CA VAL A 116 -12.11 -13.40 11.05
C VAL A 116 -12.12 -14.92 10.91
N VAL A 117 -10.95 -15.58 10.91
CA VAL A 117 -10.87 -17.04 10.82
C VAL A 117 -11.70 -17.70 11.93
N ARG A 118 -11.59 -17.22 13.18
CA ARG A 118 -12.37 -17.72 14.31
C ARG A 118 -13.89 -17.57 14.10
N ARG A 119 -14.31 -16.42 13.60
CA ARG A 119 -15.73 -16.09 13.37
C ARG A 119 -16.38 -16.93 12.27
N TYR A 120 -15.60 -17.41 11.30
CA TYR A 120 -16.08 -18.22 10.19
C TYR A 120 -15.82 -19.74 10.37
N GLY A 121 -15.65 -20.19 11.61
CA GLY A 121 -15.58 -21.62 11.96
C GLY A 121 -14.16 -22.21 11.95
N GLY A 122 -13.13 -21.38 11.80
CA GLY A 122 -11.76 -21.82 11.96
C GLY A 122 -11.43 -22.19 13.41
N THR A 123 -10.58 -23.21 13.59
CA THR A 123 -10.04 -23.53 14.92
C THR A 123 -9.10 -22.43 15.41
N GLU A 124 -8.80 -22.40 16.72
CA GLU A 124 -7.83 -21.45 17.27
C GLU A 124 -6.44 -21.62 16.63
N THR A 125 -6.03 -22.85 16.42
CA THR A 125 -4.74 -23.15 15.73
C THR A 125 -4.75 -22.65 14.29
N THR A 126 -5.85 -22.86 13.55
CA THR A 126 -5.98 -22.35 12.17
C THR A 126 -5.90 -20.83 12.13
N ALA A 127 -6.56 -20.15 13.08
CA ALA A 127 -6.51 -18.70 13.19
C ALA A 127 -5.12 -18.19 13.58
N ALA A 128 -4.45 -18.88 14.51
CA ALA A 128 -3.08 -18.53 14.90
C ALA A 128 -2.07 -18.71 13.76
N VAL A 129 -2.22 -19.76 12.93
CA VAL A 129 -1.41 -19.97 11.72
C VAL A 129 -1.66 -18.84 10.71
N ALA A 130 -2.91 -18.45 10.48
CA ALA A 130 -3.24 -17.35 9.57
C ALA A 130 -2.61 -16.02 10.02
N ALA A 131 -2.72 -15.71 11.32
CA ALA A 131 -2.11 -14.52 11.90
C ALA A 131 -0.57 -14.55 11.79
N LEU A 132 0.05 -15.70 12.05
CA LEU A 132 1.50 -15.86 11.96
C LEU A 132 2.00 -15.76 10.49
N LEU A 133 1.30 -16.34 9.53
CA LEU A 133 1.63 -16.19 8.10
C LEU A 133 1.62 -14.71 7.68
N LEU A 134 0.61 -13.95 8.08
CA LEU A 134 0.57 -12.52 7.78
C LEU A 134 1.65 -11.73 8.53
N ALA A 135 1.94 -12.09 9.78
CA ALA A 135 2.97 -11.44 10.58
C ALA A 135 4.38 -11.72 10.07
N ALA A 136 4.65 -12.96 9.62
CA ALA A 136 5.96 -13.38 9.12
C ALA A 136 6.23 -12.93 7.68
N SER A 137 5.19 -12.62 6.90
CA SER A 137 5.32 -12.23 5.50
C SER A 137 6.31 -11.07 5.32
N PRO A 138 7.44 -11.25 4.61
CA PRO A 138 8.38 -10.17 4.31
C PRO A 138 7.75 -9.12 3.40
N PHE A 139 6.81 -9.53 2.57
CA PHE A 139 6.05 -8.64 1.70
C PHE A 139 5.16 -7.70 2.51
N ALA A 140 4.35 -8.23 3.43
CA ALA A 140 3.55 -7.42 4.35
C ALA A 140 4.45 -6.59 5.30
N PHE A 141 5.61 -7.12 5.70
CA PHE A 141 6.58 -6.39 6.52
C PHE A 141 7.11 -5.16 5.77
N ALA A 142 7.62 -5.33 4.55
CA ALA A 142 8.23 -4.25 3.77
C ALA A 142 7.23 -3.14 3.46
N PHE A 143 6.08 -3.48 2.86
CA PHE A 143 5.09 -2.49 2.44
C PHE A 143 4.31 -1.85 3.60
N SER A 144 4.15 -2.54 4.74
CA SER A 144 3.56 -1.89 5.92
C SER A 144 4.44 -0.79 6.52
N ARG A 145 5.74 -0.78 6.22
CA ARG A 145 6.72 0.21 6.67
C ARG A 145 6.84 1.40 5.70
N LEU A 146 6.15 1.37 4.58
CA LEU A 146 5.90 2.53 3.72
C LEU A 146 4.53 3.12 4.07
N ALA A 147 4.44 4.43 4.14
CA ALA A 147 3.20 5.15 4.44
C ALA A 147 2.27 5.20 3.22
N THR A 148 1.89 4.01 2.70
CA THR A 148 1.07 3.82 1.49
C THR A 148 -0.32 3.28 1.80
N LEU A 149 -1.22 3.39 0.84
CA LEU A 149 -2.65 3.10 1.01
C LEU A 149 -2.97 1.59 1.11
N ASP A 150 -2.14 0.73 0.52
CA ASP A 150 -2.43 -0.70 0.36
C ASP A 150 -2.59 -1.42 1.70
N THR A 151 -1.76 -1.10 2.69
CA THR A 151 -1.85 -1.65 4.04
C THR A 151 -3.14 -1.24 4.74
N VAL A 152 -3.59 -0.01 4.52
CA VAL A 152 -4.86 0.50 5.09
C VAL A 152 -6.04 -0.26 4.48
N VAL A 153 -6.04 -0.47 3.16
CA VAL A 153 -7.07 -1.28 2.47
C VAL A 153 -7.12 -2.71 3.00
N VAL A 154 -5.97 -3.35 3.25
CA VAL A 154 -5.90 -4.70 3.85
C VAL A 154 -6.57 -4.71 5.24
N PHE A 155 -6.33 -3.68 6.04
CA PHE A 155 -6.98 -3.51 7.34
C PHE A 155 -8.50 -3.33 7.20
N GLU A 156 -8.93 -2.40 6.35
CA GLU A 156 -10.34 -2.06 6.15
C GLU A 156 -11.13 -3.25 5.61
N TRP A 157 -10.57 -4.00 4.66
CA TRP A 157 -11.20 -5.21 4.15
C TRP A 157 -11.31 -6.31 5.21
N SER A 158 -10.27 -6.52 6.01
CA SER A 158 -10.29 -7.46 7.12
C SER A 158 -11.33 -7.07 8.18
N LEU A 159 -11.46 -5.77 8.47
CA LEU A 159 -12.47 -5.20 9.35
C LEU A 159 -13.88 -5.41 8.80
N LEU A 160 -14.09 -5.18 7.50
CA LEU A 160 -15.36 -5.43 6.83
C LEU A 160 -15.79 -6.90 6.94
N LEU A 161 -14.89 -7.85 6.72
CA LEU A 161 -15.17 -9.29 6.90
C LEU A 161 -15.52 -9.61 8.35
N TRP A 162 -14.82 -9.00 9.30
CA TRP A 162 -15.10 -9.17 10.72
C TRP A 162 -16.48 -8.59 11.10
N VAL A 163 -16.80 -7.38 10.65
CA VAL A 163 -18.14 -6.75 10.85
C VAL A 163 -19.24 -7.58 10.19
N ALA A 164 -19.03 -8.05 8.94
CA ALA A 164 -19.96 -8.92 8.23
C ALA A 164 -20.26 -10.19 9.01
N SER A 165 -19.31 -10.69 9.83
CA SER A 165 -19.53 -11.87 10.66
C SER A 165 -20.65 -11.71 11.70
N TYR A 166 -20.98 -10.47 12.08
CA TYR A 166 -22.03 -10.17 13.06
C TYR A 166 -23.42 -9.94 12.48
N VAL A 167 -23.55 -9.95 11.14
CA VAL A 167 -24.87 -9.79 10.49
C VAL A 167 -25.75 -10.96 10.85
N LYS A 168 -26.91 -10.65 11.47
CA LYS A 168 -27.95 -11.57 11.89
C LYS A 168 -29.32 -10.85 11.80
N PRO A 169 -30.44 -11.58 11.68
CA PRO A 169 -31.78 -11.01 11.77
C PRO A 169 -31.94 -10.14 13.02
N GLY A 170 -32.53 -8.96 12.87
CA GLY A 170 -32.75 -8.00 13.95
C GLY A 170 -31.55 -7.13 14.36
N ARG A 171 -30.33 -7.43 13.91
CA ARG A 171 -29.12 -6.67 14.25
C ARG A 171 -28.77 -5.67 13.13
N ARG A 172 -29.05 -4.38 13.36
CA ARG A 172 -28.85 -3.31 12.37
C ARG A 172 -27.44 -2.73 12.32
N TRP A 173 -26.73 -2.67 13.45
CA TRP A 173 -25.43 -2.00 13.52
C TRP A 173 -24.38 -2.51 12.50
N PRO A 174 -24.28 -3.85 12.19
CA PRO A 174 -23.28 -4.27 11.21
C PRO A 174 -23.59 -3.78 9.80
N ILE A 175 -24.88 -3.64 9.46
CA ILE A 175 -25.34 -3.10 8.16
C ILE A 175 -24.93 -1.64 8.04
N VAL A 176 -25.19 -0.84 9.09
CA VAL A 176 -24.79 0.57 9.12
C VAL A 176 -23.28 0.70 9.07
N ALA A 177 -22.55 -0.08 9.88
CA ALA A 177 -21.09 -0.07 9.87
C ALA A 177 -20.51 -0.42 8.49
N MET A 178 -21.06 -1.41 7.79
CA MET A 178 -20.63 -1.76 6.42
C MET A 178 -20.96 -0.64 5.42
N GLY A 179 -22.14 -0.02 5.55
CA GLY A 179 -22.54 1.12 4.72
C GLY A 179 -21.63 2.34 4.87
N ILE A 180 -20.92 2.47 6.00
CA ILE A 180 -19.92 3.52 6.26
C ILE A 180 -18.51 3.06 5.87
N LEU A 181 -18.11 1.85 6.24
CA LEU A 181 -16.75 1.36 6.02
C LEU A 181 -16.43 1.09 4.55
N ILE A 182 -17.40 0.65 3.73
CA ILE A 182 -17.17 0.45 2.28
C ILE A 182 -16.82 1.77 1.59
N PRO A 183 -17.59 2.87 1.74
CA PRO A 183 -17.17 4.17 1.21
C PRO A 183 -15.80 4.62 1.73
N ILE A 184 -15.50 4.45 3.02
CA ILE A 184 -14.19 4.78 3.59
C ILE A 184 -13.09 4.00 2.85
N MET A 185 -13.23 2.69 2.67
CA MET A 185 -12.26 1.87 1.95
C MET A 185 -12.08 2.32 0.48
N LEU A 186 -13.18 2.67 -0.22
CA LEU A 186 -13.11 3.18 -1.59
C LEU A 186 -12.47 4.57 -1.69
N LEU A 187 -12.67 5.40 -0.67
CA LEU A 187 -12.05 6.73 -0.54
C LEU A 187 -10.64 6.66 0.08
N THR A 188 -10.22 5.52 0.61
CA THR A 188 -8.82 5.22 0.92
C THR A 188 -8.04 4.88 -0.34
N LYS A 189 -8.60 3.99 -1.19
CA LYS A 189 -7.98 3.61 -2.47
C LYS A 189 -9.05 3.10 -3.43
N THR A 190 -9.12 3.70 -4.61
CA THR A 190 -10.16 3.36 -5.62
C THR A 190 -10.10 1.90 -6.07
N THR A 191 -8.90 1.32 -6.15
CA THR A 191 -8.71 -0.09 -6.53
C THR A 191 -9.30 -1.08 -5.53
N ALA A 192 -9.59 -0.66 -4.29
CA ALA A 192 -10.30 -1.48 -3.31
C ALA A 192 -11.72 -1.90 -3.77
N LEU A 193 -12.23 -1.29 -4.84
CA LEU A 193 -13.50 -1.70 -5.47
C LEU A 193 -13.52 -3.20 -5.83
N VAL A 194 -12.39 -3.79 -6.20
CA VAL A 194 -12.29 -5.22 -6.55
C VAL A 194 -12.58 -6.16 -5.37
N LEU A 195 -12.48 -5.65 -4.14
CA LEU A 195 -12.75 -6.41 -2.91
C LEU A 195 -14.23 -6.36 -2.48
N VAL A 196 -14.98 -5.37 -2.97
CA VAL A 196 -16.39 -5.16 -2.58
C VAL A 196 -17.25 -6.39 -2.91
N PRO A 197 -17.15 -7.04 -4.08
CA PRO A 197 -17.93 -8.23 -4.38
C PRO A 197 -17.74 -9.36 -3.37
N ALA A 198 -16.53 -9.54 -2.83
CA ALA A 198 -16.25 -10.56 -1.81
C ALA A 198 -17.00 -10.27 -0.49
N VAL A 199 -17.06 -9.01 -0.09
CA VAL A 199 -17.81 -8.58 1.10
C VAL A 199 -19.31 -8.74 0.88
N LEU A 200 -19.82 -8.32 -0.28
CA LEU A 200 -21.24 -8.50 -0.64
C LEU A 200 -21.64 -9.98 -0.72
N TRP A 201 -20.76 -10.85 -1.17
CA TRP A 201 -20.99 -12.30 -1.14
C TRP A 201 -21.20 -12.84 0.28
N VAL A 202 -20.33 -12.43 1.22
CA VAL A 202 -20.48 -12.81 2.63
C VAL A 202 -21.84 -12.32 3.18
N LEU A 203 -22.21 -11.10 2.83
CA LEU A 203 -23.47 -10.50 3.23
C LEU A 203 -24.67 -11.23 2.62
N TRP A 204 -24.58 -11.60 1.33
CA TRP A 204 -25.59 -12.40 0.64
C TRP A 204 -25.88 -13.72 1.37
N LYS A 205 -24.84 -14.44 1.78
CA LYS A 205 -24.98 -15.71 2.50
C LYS A 205 -25.62 -15.57 3.88
N LYS A 206 -25.59 -14.37 4.46
CA LYS A 206 -26.14 -14.11 5.79
C LYS A 206 -27.52 -13.44 5.76
N SER A 207 -27.71 -12.46 4.89
CA SER A 207 -28.95 -11.68 4.77
C SER A 207 -29.01 -10.98 3.41
N PRO A 208 -29.67 -11.59 2.39
CA PRO A 208 -29.81 -10.95 1.08
C PRO A 208 -30.44 -9.55 1.12
N ARG A 209 -31.40 -9.33 2.03
CA ARG A 209 -32.04 -8.00 2.20
C ARG A 209 -31.08 -6.92 2.69
N ALA A 210 -30.04 -7.30 3.45
CA ALA A 210 -29.06 -6.35 3.96
C ALA A 210 -28.19 -5.79 2.81
N ILE A 211 -28.03 -6.50 1.70
CA ILE A 211 -27.27 -6.00 0.54
C ILE A 211 -27.89 -4.72 0.00
N LEU A 212 -29.21 -4.69 -0.22
CA LEU A 212 -29.89 -3.52 -0.76
C LEU A 212 -29.67 -2.30 0.14
N ALA A 213 -29.76 -2.49 1.46
CA ALA A 213 -29.52 -1.40 2.41
C ALA A 213 -28.05 -0.92 2.37
N VAL A 214 -27.08 -1.83 2.36
CA VAL A 214 -25.66 -1.48 2.27
C VAL A 214 -25.36 -0.81 0.93
N CYS A 215 -25.81 -1.37 -0.19
CA CYS A 215 -25.59 -0.77 -1.52
C CYS A 215 -26.23 0.62 -1.63
N ALA A 216 -27.43 0.81 -1.09
CA ALA A 216 -28.08 2.13 -1.09
C ALA A 216 -27.29 3.15 -0.26
N MET A 217 -26.80 2.76 0.91
CA MET A 217 -25.96 3.63 1.76
C MET A 217 -24.64 3.98 1.07
N VAL A 218 -23.97 2.99 0.45
CA VAL A 218 -22.73 3.18 -0.30
C VAL A 218 -22.94 4.10 -1.48
N ALA A 219 -24.00 3.84 -2.29
CA ALA A 219 -24.34 4.67 -3.44
C ALA A 219 -24.66 6.11 -3.03
N ALA A 220 -25.42 6.31 -1.94
CA ALA A 220 -25.71 7.63 -1.42
C ALA A 220 -24.44 8.35 -0.95
N ALA A 221 -23.60 7.70 -0.15
CA ALA A 221 -22.37 8.30 0.36
C ALA A 221 -21.39 8.66 -0.75
N MET A 222 -21.15 7.74 -1.70
CA MET A 222 -20.26 7.97 -2.83
C MET A 222 -20.84 9.01 -3.80
N GLY A 223 -22.17 8.97 -4.06
CA GLY A 223 -22.87 9.95 -4.90
C GLY A 223 -22.75 11.37 -4.33
N ILE A 224 -22.99 11.54 -3.03
CA ILE A 224 -22.84 12.84 -2.35
C ILE A 224 -21.37 13.31 -2.45
N TYR A 225 -20.40 12.43 -2.17
CA TYR A 225 -18.98 12.78 -2.24
C TYR A 225 -18.60 13.25 -3.65
N VAL A 226 -18.95 12.47 -4.69
CA VAL A 226 -18.64 12.81 -6.09
C VAL A 226 -19.30 14.13 -6.48
N CYS A 227 -20.57 14.35 -6.12
CA CYS A 227 -21.25 15.61 -6.41
C CYS A 227 -20.54 16.81 -5.76
N ILE A 228 -20.09 16.67 -4.50
CA ILE A 228 -19.34 17.74 -3.81
C ILE A 228 -18.01 18.01 -4.51
N VAL A 229 -17.26 16.97 -4.87
CA VAL A 229 -15.96 17.13 -5.53
C VAL A 229 -16.10 17.76 -6.91
N LEU A 230 -17.06 17.29 -7.72
CA LEU A 230 -17.28 17.81 -9.09
C LEU A 230 -17.78 19.27 -9.12
N GLN A 231 -18.43 19.73 -8.05
CA GLN A 231 -18.84 21.14 -7.89
C GLN A 231 -17.76 22.01 -7.24
N SER A 232 -16.65 21.43 -6.84
CA SER A 232 -15.56 22.13 -6.16
C SER A 232 -14.40 22.47 -7.10
N ARG A 233 -13.45 23.26 -6.60
CA ARG A 233 -12.17 23.54 -7.28
C ARG A 233 -11.29 22.29 -7.50
N TYR A 234 -11.66 21.15 -6.95
CA TYR A 234 -10.94 19.87 -7.08
C TYR A 234 -11.43 19.02 -8.24
N ALA A 235 -12.44 19.45 -8.99
CA ALA A 235 -12.98 18.70 -10.13
C ALA A 235 -11.91 18.36 -11.17
N THR A 236 -11.01 19.29 -11.47
CA THR A 236 -9.90 19.08 -12.41
C THR A 236 -8.96 17.95 -11.94
N ASP A 237 -8.55 17.97 -10.65
CA ASP A 237 -7.70 16.93 -10.07
C ASP A 237 -8.41 15.56 -10.07
N TYR A 238 -9.73 15.55 -9.82
CA TYR A 238 -10.55 14.35 -9.87
C TYR A 238 -10.59 13.73 -11.28
N HIS A 239 -10.84 14.53 -12.31
CA HIS A 239 -10.82 14.06 -13.70
C HIS A 239 -9.44 13.59 -14.14
N TYR A 240 -8.39 14.34 -13.80
CA TYR A 240 -7.01 13.99 -14.10
C TYR A 240 -6.63 12.62 -13.52
N PHE A 241 -7.01 12.35 -12.25
CA PHE A 241 -6.74 11.06 -11.63
C PHE A 241 -7.29 9.88 -12.42
N TYR A 242 -8.55 9.98 -12.88
CA TYR A 242 -9.15 8.90 -13.65
C TYR A 242 -8.57 8.79 -15.05
N ALA A 243 -8.11 9.88 -15.64
CA ALA A 243 -7.45 9.88 -16.94
C ALA A 243 -6.10 9.13 -16.87
N ILE A 244 -5.24 9.47 -15.90
CA ILE A 244 -3.91 8.83 -15.74
C ILE A 244 -3.99 7.38 -15.21
N ASN A 245 -5.10 6.98 -14.60
CA ASN A 245 -5.33 5.64 -14.09
C ASN A 245 -6.31 4.84 -14.97
N ALA A 246 -6.53 5.24 -16.21
CA ALA A 246 -7.33 4.47 -17.14
C ALA A 246 -6.80 3.05 -17.31
N LEU A 247 -7.72 2.07 -17.32
CA LEU A 247 -7.33 0.67 -17.47
C LEU A 247 -6.93 0.40 -18.91
N ALA A 248 -5.75 -0.19 -19.10
CA ALA A 248 -5.23 -0.59 -20.40
C ALA A 248 -5.95 -1.83 -20.98
N GLU A 249 -5.73 -2.13 -22.26
CA GLU A 249 -6.12 -3.40 -22.86
C GLU A 249 -5.30 -4.56 -22.24
N VAL A 250 -5.88 -5.77 -22.22
CA VAL A 250 -5.22 -6.92 -21.63
C VAL A 250 -4.16 -7.47 -22.59
N ASP A 251 -2.90 -7.42 -22.18
CA ASP A 251 -1.79 -8.14 -22.85
C ASP A 251 -1.27 -9.26 -21.92
N LEU A 252 -1.63 -10.48 -22.23
CA LEU A 252 -1.25 -11.66 -21.45
C LEU A 252 0.25 -11.97 -21.53
N ALA A 253 0.92 -11.61 -22.64
CA ALA A 253 2.34 -11.86 -22.80
C ALA A 253 3.16 -10.96 -21.89
N SER A 254 2.88 -9.66 -21.90
CA SER A 254 3.52 -8.70 -21.00
C SER A 254 3.24 -9.03 -19.53
N THR A 255 1.99 -9.37 -19.20
CA THR A 255 1.61 -9.79 -17.85
C THR A 255 2.37 -11.04 -17.41
N GLY A 256 2.47 -12.06 -18.28
CA GLY A 256 3.20 -13.29 -17.99
C GLY A 256 4.69 -13.05 -17.77
N SER A 257 5.32 -12.24 -18.63
CA SER A 257 6.72 -11.83 -18.49
C SER A 257 6.94 -11.10 -17.15
N TYR A 258 6.08 -10.17 -16.81
CA TYR A 258 6.13 -9.43 -15.55
C TYR A 258 5.99 -10.35 -14.32
N LEU A 259 4.99 -11.22 -14.29
CA LEU A 259 4.83 -12.19 -13.21
C LEU A 259 6.06 -13.09 -13.07
N MET A 260 6.66 -13.52 -14.20
CA MET A 260 7.89 -14.31 -14.18
C MET A 260 9.06 -13.52 -13.60
N GLN A 261 9.20 -12.26 -13.94
CA GLN A 261 10.22 -11.37 -13.36
C GLN A 261 9.97 -11.17 -11.88
N LEU A 262 8.70 -10.99 -11.46
CA LEU A 262 8.29 -10.89 -10.06
C LEU A 262 8.77 -12.10 -9.25
N PHE A 263 8.53 -13.30 -9.73
CA PHE A 263 8.94 -14.52 -9.02
C PHE A 263 10.45 -14.78 -9.06
N ARG A 264 11.13 -14.40 -10.14
CA ARG A 264 12.58 -14.59 -10.26
C ARG A 264 13.39 -13.60 -9.44
N HIS A 265 12.98 -12.34 -9.43
CA HIS A 265 13.75 -11.23 -8.88
C HIS A 265 13.08 -10.52 -7.73
N GLY A 266 11.76 -10.70 -7.54
CA GLY A 266 10.99 -10.05 -6.51
C GLY A 266 11.36 -10.55 -5.12
N MET A 267 12.16 -9.77 -4.43
CA MET A 267 12.71 -10.15 -3.14
C MET A 267 11.69 -10.22 -2.04
N TRP A 268 10.68 -9.39 -2.13
CA TRP A 268 9.75 -9.15 -1.03
C TRP A 268 8.38 -9.79 -1.25
N VAL A 269 8.22 -10.52 -2.35
CA VAL A 269 7.07 -11.42 -2.54
C VAL A 269 7.38 -12.74 -1.84
N ASP A 270 6.43 -13.23 -1.04
CA ASP A 270 6.54 -14.52 -0.35
C ASP A 270 6.69 -15.67 -1.36
N ARG A 271 7.91 -16.08 -1.62
CA ARG A 271 8.27 -17.01 -2.72
C ARG A 271 7.67 -18.41 -2.57
N ILE A 272 7.33 -18.80 -1.35
CA ILE A 272 6.70 -20.11 -1.08
C ILE A 272 5.21 -19.94 -0.89
N LEU A 273 4.77 -18.97 -0.09
CA LEU A 273 3.37 -18.81 0.26
C LEU A 273 2.49 -18.52 -0.96
N TYR A 274 2.92 -17.63 -1.88
CA TYR A 274 2.12 -17.30 -3.05
C TYR A 274 1.95 -18.50 -4.00
N PRO A 275 3.00 -19.17 -4.50
CA PRO A 275 2.81 -20.31 -5.41
C PRO A 275 2.17 -21.51 -4.72
N ALA A 276 2.54 -21.82 -3.49
CA ALA A 276 1.93 -22.94 -2.74
C ALA A 276 0.48 -22.66 -2.40
N GLY A 277 0.16 -21.46 -1.95
CA GLY A 277 -1.20 -21.04 -1.64
C GLY A 277 -2.10 -21.07 -2.88
N LEU A 278 -1.65 -20.52 -4.01
CA LEU A 278 -2.39 -20.57 -5.28
C LEU A 278 -2.59 -22.03 -5.75
N ALA A 279 -1.54 -22.86 -5.72
CA ALA A 279 -1.66 -24.29 -6.08
C ALA A 279 -2.68 -25.02 -5.20
N VAL A 280 -2.62 -24.81 -3.89
CA VAL A 280 -3.56 -25.39 -2.93
C VAL A 280 -4.99 -24.91 -3.19
N LEU A 281 -5.19 -23.65 -3.46
CA LEU A 281 -6.50 -23.10 -3.79
C LEU A 281 -7.05 -23.68 -5.11
N LEU A 282 -6.23 -23.77 -6.15
CA LEU A 282 -6.62 -24.38 -7.43
C LEU A 282 -6.99 -25.86 -7.26
N LEU A 283 -6.19 -26.63 -6.52
CA LEU A 283 -6.51 -28.02 -6.19
C LEU A 283 -7.81 -28.14 -5.39
N SER A 284 -8.10 -27.19 -4.49
CA SER A 284 -9.31 -27.18 -3.68
C SER A 284 -10.59 -27.00 -4.52
N LEU A 285 -10.51 -26.37 -5.69
CA LEU A 285 -11.64 -26.25 -6.63
C LEU A 285 -12.16 -27.62 -7.07
N ALA A 286 -11.24 -28.52 -7.41
CA ALA A 286 -11.60 -29.85 -7.92
C ALA A 286 -12.08 -30.81 -6.82
N TRP A 287 -11.47 -30.73 -5.62
CA TRP A 287 -11.60 -31.81 -4.63
C TRP A 287 -12.40 -31.46 -3.38
N LEU A 288 -12.54 -30.18 -3.04
CA LEU A 288 -13.06 -29.73 -1.75
C LEU A 288 -14.35 -28.91 -1.86
N ARG A 289 -15.35 -29.41 -2.59
CA ARG A 289 -16.67 -28.77 -2.78
C ARG A 289 -17.32 -28.30 -1.46
N GLN A 290 -17.00 -28.95 -0.33
CA GLN A 290 -17.49 -28.56 1.00
C GLN A 290 -17.01 -27.17 1.43
N LEU A 291 -15.80 -26.75 1.02
CA LEU A 291 -15.25 -25.43 1.36
C LEU A 291 -16.09 -24.27 0.79
N TRP A 292 -16.75 -24.48 -0.35
CA TRP A 292 -17.64 -23.48 -0.95
C TRP A 292 -18.87 -23.16 -0.09
N LYS A 293 -19.22 -24.02 0.88
CA LYS A 293 -20.26 -23.73 1.88
C LYS A 293 -19.78 -22.69 2.90
N ASN A 294 -18.46 -22.54 3.09
CA ASN A 294 -17.90 -21.50 3.96
C ASN A 294 -17.87 -20.17 3.18
N PRO A 295 -18.64 -19.16 3.60
CA PRO A 295 -18.71 -17.89 2.88
C PRO A 295 -17.37 -17.14 2.83
N LEU A 296 -16.46 -17.36 3.80
CA LEU A 296 -15.14 -16.77 3.83
C LEU A 296 -14.22 -17.37 2.74
N PHE A 297 -14.29 -18.68 2.52
CA PHE A 297 -13.53 -19.33 1.47
C PHE A 297 -13.93 -18.82 0.08
N ALA A 298 -15.24 -18.74 -0.20
CA ALA A 298 -15.73 -18.19 -1.44
C ALA A 298 -15.38 -16.69 -1.59
N ALA A 299 -15.47 -15.91 -0.52
CA ALA A 299 -15.05 -14.50 -0.52
C ALA A 299 -13.55 -14.34 -0.83
N SER A 300 -12.70 -15.24 -0.32
CA SER A 300 -11.26 -15.25 -0.65
C SER A 300 -11.03 -15.45 -2.14
N TRP A 301 -11.74 -16.39 -2.77
CA TRP A 301 -11.67 -16.62 -4.22
C TRP A 301 -12.16 -15.41 -5.03
N ILE A 302 -13.29 -14.81 -4.63
CA ILE A 302 -13.84 -13.62 -5.30
C ILE A 302 -12.86 -12.46 -5.21
N ALA A 303 -12.24 -12.23 -4.05
CA ALA A 303 -11.24 -11.19 -3.88
C ALA A 303 -9.99 -11.43 -4.74
N LEU A 304 -9.46 -12.66 -4.75
CA LEU A 304 -8.31 -13.03 -5.60
C LEU A 304 -8.62 -12.88 -7.08
N ALA A 305 -9.80 -13.28 -7.53
CA ALA A 305 -10.23 -13.13 -8.92
C ALA A 305 -10.38 -11.64 -9.30
N GLY A 306 -10.98 -10.83 -8.41
CA GLY A 306 -11.13 -9.39 -8.63
C GLY A 306 -9.78 -8.68 -8.76
N ASP A 307 -8.84 -9.00 -7.88
CA ASP A 307 -7.50 -8.41 -7.91
C ASP A 307 -6.67 -8.91 -9.11
N ALA A 308 -6.82 -10.19 -9.48
CA ALA A 308 -6.21 -10.71 -10.70
C ALA A 308 -6.70 -9.97 -11.95
N VAL A 309 -8.02 -9.70 -12.06
CA VAL A 309 -8.58 -8.88 -13.15
C VAL A 309 -8.00 -7.48 -13.14
N PHE A 310 -7.86 -6.86 -11.97
CA PHE A 310 -7.23 -5.55 -11.84
C PHE A 310 -5.77 -5.57 -12.33
N VAL A 311 -4.97 -6.53 -11.86
CA VAL A 311 -3.57 -6.68 -12.29
C VAL A 311 -3.45 -6.90 -13.79
N LEU A 312 -4.30 -7.75 -14.38
CA LEU A 312 -4.32 -8.01 -15.83
C LEU A 312 -4.65 -6.78 -16.68
N ARG A 313 -5.32 -5.78 -16.08
CA ARG A 313 -5.74 -4.54 -16.76
C ARG A 313 -4.78 -3.37 -16.53
N ARG A 314 -3.72 -3.55 -15.73
CA ARG A 314 -2.70 -2.52 -15.40
C ARG A 314 -1.38 -2.88 -16.05
N GLN A 315 -1.26 -2.71 -17.37
CA GLN A 315 -0.10 -3.16 -18.12
C GLN A 315 1.15 -2.28 -17.95
N ASP A 316 0.97 -0.97 -17.77
CA ASP A 316 2.09 -0.03 -17.88
C ASP A 316 2.75 0.31 -16.54
N ASP A 317 2.14 -0.04 -15.42
CA ASP A 317 2.63 0.32 -14.08
C ASP A 317 2.38 -0.79 -13.06
N TYR A 318 3.06 -1.92 -13.25
CA TYR A 318 3.00 -3.02 -12.30
C TYR A 318 3.84 -2.74 -11.06
N ALA A 319 3.24 -2.18 -10.06
CA ALA A 319 3.89 -2.04 -8.77
C ALA A 319 3.69 -3.31 -7.93
N PRO A 320 4.76 -3.91 -7.38
CA PRO A 320 4.67 -5.09 -6.51
C PRO A 320 3.65 -4.94 -5.38
N ARG A 321 3.47 -3.75 -4.84
CA ARG A 321 2.50 -3.44 -3.78
C ARG A 321 1.06 -3.84 -4.09
N TYR A 322 0.67 -3.92 -5.37
CA TYR A 322 -0.68 -4.33 -5.75
C TYR A 322 -1.00 -5.76 -5.30
N PHE A 323 0.00 -6.63 -5.22
CA PHE A 323 -0.16 -7.99 -4.71
C PHE A 323 -0.35 -8.05 -3.19
N LEU A 324 -0.12 -6.97 -2.45
CA LEU A 324 -0.33 -6.96 -1.00
C LEU A 324 -1.80 -7.24 -0.63
N VAL A 325 -2.71 -6.75 -1.44
CA VAL A 325 -4.15 -6.94 -1.26
C VAL A 325 -4.56 -8.41 -1.42
N MET A 326 -3.86 -9.18 -2.30
CA MET A 326 -4.08 -10.61 -2.49
C MET A 326 -3.62 -11.47 -1.30
N LEU A 327 -2.72 -10.97 -0.47
CA LEU A 327 -2.07 -11.78 0.57
C LEU A 327 -3.08 -12.31 1.60
N VAL A 328 -3.97 -11.46 2.10
CA VAL A 328 -4.97 -11.89 3.09
C VAL A 328 -5.97 -12.90 2.51
N PRO A 329 -6.61 -12.68 1.35
CA PRO A 329 -7.44 -13.71 0.71
C PRO A 329 -6.72 -15.04 0.51
N LEU A 330 -5.45 -14.99 0.07
CA LEU A 330 -4.63 -16.18 -0.14
C LEU A 330 -4.40 -16.95 1.17
N ILE A 331 -4.02 -16.24 2.24
CA ILE A 331 -3.84 -16.84 3.56
C ILE A 331 -5.14 -17.46 4.07
N LEU A 332 -6.27 -16.73 4.00
CA LEU A 332 -7.56 -17.21 4.47
C LEU A 332 -7.99 -18.49 3.74
N GLY A 333 -7.92 -18.48 2.41
CA GLY A 333 -8.25 -19.66 1.60
C GLY A 333 -7.35 -20.86 1.90
N THR A 334 -6.03 -20.62 2.03
CA THR A 334 -5.03 -21.68 2.30
C THR A 334 -5.23 -22.33 3.67
N VAL A 335 -5.44 -21.53 4.74
CA VAL A 335 -5.60 -22.09 6.09
C VAL A 335 -6.94 -22.82 6.27
N LEU A 336 -8.01 -22.36 5.60
CA LEU A 336 -9.28 -23.08 5.58
C LEU A 336 -9.16 -24.41 4.82
N THR A 337 -8.40 -24.44 3.72
CA THR A 337 -8.08 -25.68 3.00
C THR A 337 -7.26 -26.63 3.86
N LEU A 338 -6.25 -26.15 4.57
CA LEU A 338 -5.46 -26.95 5.52
C LEU A 338 -6.38 -27.56 6.61
N GLN A 339 -7.32 -26.80 7.14
CA GLN A 339 -8.25 -27.30 8.14
C GLN A 339 -9.14 -28.43 7.60
N GLU A 340 -9.64 -28.31 6.38
CA GLU A 340 -10.46 -29.35 5.74
C GLU A 340 -9.62 -30.60 5.40
N LEU A 341 -8.39 -30.41 4.92
CA LEU A 341 -7.48 -31.52 4.61
C LEU A 341 -7.11 -32.34 5.85
N LYS A 342 -7.00 -31.74 7.04
CA LYS A 342 -6.74 -32.48 8.29
C LYS A 342 -7.80 -33.54 8.58
N VAL A 343 -9.03 -33.33 8.10
CA VAL A 343 -10.14 -34.28 8.29
C VAL A 343 -10.14 -35.33 7.17
N ARG A 344 -9.85 -34.93 5.93
CA ARG A 344 -10.01 -35.79 4.74
C ARG A 344 -8.75 -36.54 4.33
N ASN A 345 -7.61 -35.88 4.41
CA ASN A 345 -6.34 -36.45 3.96
C ASN A 345 -5.18 -35.90 4.82
N ARG A 346 -4.82 -36.66 5.84
CA ARG A 346 -3.80 -36.27 6.81
C ARG A 346 -2.41 -36.10 6.20
N SER A 347 -2.08 -36.91 5.16
CA SER A 347 -0.78 -36.80 4.49
C SER A 347 -0.66 -35.50 3.71
N LEU A 348 -1.67 -35.12 2.93
CA LEU A 348 -1.68 -33.82 2.24
C LEU A 348 -1.73 -32.65 3.23
N ALA A 349 -2.47 -32.79 4.33
CA ALA A 349 -2.48 -31.79 5.39
C ALA A 349 -1.11 -31.61 6.04
N ALA A 350 -0.38 -32.72 6.29
CA ALA A 350 0.97 -32.68 6.83
C ALA A 350 1.95 -32.04 5.85
N LEU A 351 1.87 -32.39 4.57
CA LEU A 351 2.69 -31.77 3.51
C LEU A 351 2.45 -30.25 3.44
N LEU A 352 1.19 -29.82 3.37
CA LEU A 352 0.87 -28.39 3.35
C LEU A 352 1.33 -27.69 4.63
N ALA A 353 1.14 -28.29 5.80
CA ALA A 353 1.61 -27.73 7.06
C ALA A 353 3.14 -27.58 7.08
N ALA A 354 3.90 -28.57 6.57
CA ALA A 354 5.35 -28.49 6.44
C ALA A 354 5.76 -27.36 5.47
N THR A 355 5.10 -27.23 4.33
CA THR A 355 5.34 -26.16 3.36
C THR A 355 5.09 -24.78 3.98
N LEU A 356 3.99 -24.59 4.71
CA LEU A 356 3.70 -23.33 5.38
C LEU A 356 4.69 -23.03 6.52
N THR A 357 5.14 -24.06 7.23
CA THR A 357 6.17 -23.91 8.26
C THR A 357 7.50 -23.46 7.64
N LEU A 358 7.89 -24.07 6.51
CA LEU A 358 9.08 -23.66 5.76
C LEU A 358 8.94 -22.22 5.27
N ALA A 359 7.78 -21.84 4.74
CA ALA A 359 7.51 -20.45 4.36
C ALA A 359 7.73 -19.49 5.54
N ILE A 360 7.09 -19.74 6.68
CA ILE A 360 7.23 -18.90 7.89
C ILE A 360 8.71 -18.77 8.31
N VAL A 361 9.48 -19.87 8.29
CA VAL A 361 10.90 -19.84 8.68
C VAL A 361 11.70 -18.98 7.72
N LEU A 362 11.60 -19.22 6.41
CA LEU A 362 12.36 -18.47 5.40
C LEU A 362 11.95 -16.99 5.36
N ASP A 363 10.66 -16.71 5.46
CA ASP A 363 10.13 -15.35 5.51
C ASP A 363 10.64 -14.62 6.76
N THR A 364 10.64 -15.27 7.91
CA THR A 364 11.19 -14.71 9.16
C THR A 364 12.70 -14.42 9.03
N VAL A 365 13.47 -15.34 8.44
CA VAL A 365 14.90 -15.14 8.18
C VAL A 365 15.11 -13.92 7.27
N GLN A 366 14.30 -13.75 6.25
CA GLN A 366 14.37 -12.60 5.34
C GLN A 366 14.07 -11.28 6.06
N VAL A 367 13.04 -11.25 6.92
CA VAL A 367 12.72 -10.08 7.75
C VAL A 367 13.87 -9.74 8.72
N LEU A 368 14.43 -10.73 9.40
CA LEU A 368 15.56 -10.53 10.30
C LEU A 368 16.82 -10.10 9.54
N GLY A 369 17.05 -10.65 8.35
CA GLY A 369 18.13 -10.22 7.44
C GLY A 369 18.03 -8.74 7.09
N PHE A 370 16.84 -8.25 6.74
CA PHE A 370 16.63 -6.81 6.51
C PHE A 370 16.92 -5.99 7.76
N LEU A 371 16.42 -6.39 8.93
CA LEU A 371 16.61 -5.64 10.17
C LEU A 371 18.09 -5.59 10.61
N SER A 372 18.89 -6.61 10.28
CA SER A 372 20.32 -6.65 10.59
C SER A 372 21.18 -5.85 9.60
N HIS A 373 20.77 -5.76 8.31
CA HIS A 373 21.51 -5.07 7.24
C HIS A 373 20.75 -3.85 6.70
N ARG A 374 20.00 -3.15 7.56
CA ARG A 374 19.24 -1.96 7.23
C ARG A 374 20.12 -0.84 6.70
N GLN A 375 19.60 -0.08 5.76
CA GLN A 375 20.28 1.05 5.12
C GLN A 375 19.52 2.35 5.36
N TYR A 376 20.21 3.49 5.19
CA TYR A 376 19.67 4.83 5.42
C TYR A 376 20.11 5.81 4.33
N GLN A 377 20.54 5.34 3.17
CA GLN A 377 21.14 6.16 2.10
C GLN A 377 20.19 7.27 1.64
N PHE A 378 18.92 6.92 1.39
CA PHE A 378 17.92 7.91 0.98
C PHE A 378 17.56 8.87 2.13
N HIS A 379 17.46 8.35 3.34
CA HIS A 379 17.22 9.17 4.52
C HIS A 379 18.36 10.15 4.78
N ASP A 380 19.61 9.73 4.65
CA ASP A 380 20.78 10.56 4.86
C ASP A 380 20.96 11.58 3.73
N ALA A 381 20.65 11.21 2.48
CA ALA A 381 20.58 12.13 1.36
C ALA A 381 19.53 13.24 1.60
N ALA A 382 18.33 12.87 2.09
CA ALA A 382 17.29 13.83 2.42
C ALA A 382 17.73 14.85 3.49
N LYS A 383 18.42 14.39 4.54
CA LYS A 383 19.00 15.28 5.57
C LYS A 383 20.08 16.19 5.02
N SER A 384 20.94 15.68 4.15
CA SER A 384 21.97 16.50 3.50
C SER A 384 21.35 17.54 2.59
N ILE A 385 20.32 17.18 1.81
CA ILE A 385 19.53 18.13 0.99
C ILE A 385 18.93 19.21 1.88
N GLN A 386 18.33 18.83 3.02
CA GLN A 386 17.77 19.80 3.96
C GLN A 386 18.84 20.79 4.44
N ALA A 387 20.00 20.30 4.83
CA ALA A 387 21.10 21.14 5.32
C ALA A 387 21.59 22.11 4.24
N ILE A 388 21.70 21.66 2.98
CA ILE A 388 22.13 22.51 1.85
C ILE A 388 21.07 23.58 1.56
N VAL A 389 19.80 23.21 1.48
CA VAL A 389 18.69 24.14 1.22
C VAL A 389 18.57 25.20 2.33
N ASP A 390 18.68 24.78 3.59
CA ASP A 390 18.58 25.68 4.74
C ASP A 390 19.81 26.59 4.89
N ALA A 391 20.97 26.22 4.30
CA ALA A 391 22.18 27.02 4.30
C ALA A 391 22.21 28.13 3.22
N ASP A 392 21.32 28.10 2.23
CA ASP A 392 21.24 29.12 1.16
C ASP A 392 19.92 29.89 1.22
N PRO A 393 19.85 30.94 2.08
CA PRO A 393 18.64 31.77 2.21
C PRO A 393 18.37 32.65 0.98
N ALA A 394 19.32 32.76 0.03
CA ALA A 394 19.13 33.50 -1.21
C ALA A 394 18.30 32.70 -2.24
N ALA A 395 18.23 31.39 -2.13
CA ALA A 395 17.40 30.54 -2.98
C ALA A 395 16.00 30.39 -2.38
N HIS A 396 14.98 30.39 -3.23
CA HIS A 396 13.62 30.12 -2.78
C HIS A 396 13.55 28.71 -2.17
N ARG A 397 13.11 28.59 -0.92
CA ARG A 397 13.04 27.34 -0.16
C ARG A 397 11.88 26.47 -0.64
N LEU A 398 11.92 26.05 -1.91
CA LEU A 398 10.93 25.23 -2.58
C LEU A 398 11.64 24.20 -3.46
N LEU A 399 11.30 22.92 -3.28
CA LEU A 399 11.77 21.82 -4.12
C LEU A 399 10.82 21.60 -5.31
N LEU A 400 11.37 21.31 -6.47
CA LEU A 400 10.66 20.81 -7.64
C LEU A 400 11.28 19.48 -8.05
N GLY A 401 10.48 18.45 -8.31
CA GLY A 401 11.00 17.15 -8.79
C GLY A 401 10.10 15.98 -8.45
N THR A 402 10.34 14.84 -9.12
CA THR A 402 9.55 13.60 -8.96
C THR A 402 9.48 13.12 -7.51
N SER A 403 10.58 13.21 -6.76
CA SER A 403 10.64 12.88 -5.33
C SER A 403 10.41 14.08 -4.40
N GLY A 404 9.97 15.21 -4.93
CA GLY A 404 9.78 16.44 -4.14
C GLY A 404 8.85 16.23 -2.95
N ASP A 405 7.69 15.62 -3.17
CA ASP A 405 6.71 15.34 -2.11
C ASP A 405 7.27 14.37 -1.06
N GLN A 406 8.06 13.36 -1.48
CA GLN A 406 8.73 12.43 -0.56
C GLN A 406 9.75 13.16 0.33
N LEU A 407 10.59 13.99 -0.28
CA LEU A 407 11.55 14.82 0.45
C LEU A 407 10.85 15.82 1.37
N SER A 408 9.73 16.39 0.94
CA SER A 408 8.91 17.29 1.76
C SER A 408 8.40 16.58 3.02
N LEU A 409 7.92 15.35 2.92
CA LEU A 409 7.51 14.53 4.06
C LEU A 409 8.69 14.20 5.00
N MET A 410 9.91 14.07 4.46
CA MET A 410 11.11 13.72 5.23
C MET A 410 11.78 14.92 5.89
N THR A 411 11.74 16.09 5.25
CA THR A 411 12.55 17.27 5.63
C THR A 411 11.73 18.48 6.09
N GLY A 412 10.43 18.51 5.76
CA GLY A 412 9.61 19.70 5.98
C GLY A 412 9.94 20.87 5.04
N ILE A 413 10.63 20.64 3.91
CA ILE A 413 10.79 21.65 2.87
C ILE A 413 9.56 21.57 1.95
N PRO A 414 8.85 22.67 1.67
CA PRO A 414 7.76 22.66 0.69
C PRO A 414 8.21 22.12 -0.67
N ALA A 415 7.34 21.38 -1.35
CA ALA A 415 7.66 20.80 -2.64
C ALA A 415 6.48 20.82 -3.62
N ILE A 416 6.84 20.74 -4.91
CA ILE A 416 5.95 20.57 -6.04
C ILE A 416 6.46 19.38 -6.85
N ASN A 417 5.54 18.54 -7.33
CA ASN A 417 5.88 17.41 -8.20
C ASN A 417 6.13 17.91 -9.64
N ASP A 418 7.10 17.33 -10.34
CA ASP A 418 7.44 17.68 -11.73
C ASP A 418 6.59 16.94 -12.78
N GLY A 419 6.14 15.72 -12.49
CA GLY A 419 5.47 14.85 -13.46
C GLY A 419 3.95 14.93 -13.44
N TYR A 420 3.34 14.48 -12.37
CA TYR A 420 1.87 14.31 -12.30
C TYR A 420 1.16 15.63 -12.04
N SER A 421 0.63 16.30 -13.08
CA SER A 421 -0.15 17.51 -12.90
C SER A 421 -0.93 17.95 -14.14
N ASN A 422 -1.79 18.98 -13.94
CA ASN A 422 -2.48 19.68 -15.02
C ASN A 422 -1.62 20.76 -15.70
N GLN A 423 -0.43 21.04 -15.20
CA GLN A 423 0.55 21.93 -15.79
C GLN A 423 1.82 21.14 -16.10
N ASP A 424 2.44 21.47 -17.22
CA ASP A 424 3.76 20.93 -17.58
C ASP A 424 4.87 21.46 -16.65
N LEU A 425 6.03 20.83 -16.71
CA LEU A 425 7.19 21.18 -15.88
C LEU A 425 7.62 22.64 -16.06
N ARG A 426 7.66 23.13 -17.30
CA ARG A 426 8.04 24.51 -17.61
C ARG A 426 7.09 25.51 -16.99
N GLN A 427 5.78 25.30 -17.12
CA GLN A 427 4.77 26.17 -16.52
C GLN A 427 4.88 26.23 -15.00
N LYS A 428 5.11 25.10 -14.34
CA LYS A 428 5.33 25.03 -12.90
C LYS A 428 6.59 25.76 -12.48
N ALA A 429 7.71 25.52 -13.16
CA ALA A 429 8.98 26.18 -12.84
C ALA A 429 8.87 27.71 -12.96
N LEU A 430 8.20 28.21 -14.00
CA LEU A 430 7.98 29.64 -14.20
C LEU A 430 6.99 30.23 -13.18
N ALA A 431 5.93 29.52 -12.84
CA ALA A 431 4.89 30.01 -11.92
C ALA A 431 5.38 30.06 -10.47
N TYR A 432 6.13 29.07 -10.04
CA TYR A 432 6.53 28.90 -8.64
C TYR A 432 7.96 29.36 -8.33
N GLN A 433 8.80 29.54 -9.34
CA GLN A 433 10.20 29.97 -9.20
C GLN A 433 10.92 29.16 -8.11
N PRO A 434 10.94 27.81 -8.18
CA PRO A 434 11.59 27.00 -7.16
C PRO A 434 13.10 27.32 -7.13
N GLY A 435 13.68 27.31 -5.94
CA GLY A 435 15.14 27.50 -5.80
C GLY A 435 15.91 26.23 -6.07
N TRP A 436 15.23 25.06 -6.07
CA TRP A 436 15.88 23.75 -6.09
C TRP A 436 15.13 22.76 -6.96
N TYR A 437 15.88 22.00 -7.78
CA TYR A 437 15.37 20.86 -8.54
C TYR A 437 16.00 19.58 -8.05
N VAL A 438 15.18 18.53 -7.89
CA VAL A 438 15.63 17.20 -7.48
C VAL A 438 15.32 16.21 -8.59
N GLY A 439 16.38 15.71 -9.23
CA GLY A 439 16.30 14.73 -10.31
C GLY A 439 16.89 13.38 -9.95
N TRP A 440 16.54 12.39 -10.74
CA TRP A 440 17.13 11.06 -10.69
C TRP A 440 18.03 10.84 -11.88
N ASN A 441 19.28 10.41 -11.64
CA ASN A 441 20.28 10.12 -12.67
C ASN A 441 20.60 11.36 -13.54
N GLU A 442 20.90 11.16 -14.81
CA GLU A 442 21.05 12.27 -15.77
C GLU A 442 19.65 12.72 -16.22
N LEU A 443 19.48 14.03 -16.35
CA LEU A 443 18.24 14.59 -16.87
C LEU A 443 18.17 14.38 -18.37
N ASP A 444 17.03 13.93 -18.84
CA ASP A 444 16.75 13.81 -20.27
C ASP A 444 16.68 15.19 -20.94
N GLN A 445 16.87 15.25 -22.24
CA GLN A 445 16.86 16.50 -23.00
C GLN A 445 15.52 17.24 -22.86
N ASP A 446 14.41 16.53 -22.80
CA ASP A 446 13.08 17.13 -22.62
C ASP A 446 12.98 17.88 -21.28
N TYR A 447 13.53 17.32 -20.20
CA TYR A 447 13.60 18.01 -18.90
C TYR A 447 14.50 19.26 -18.96
N MET A 448 15.62 19.18 -19.67
CA MET A 448 16.53 20.33 -19.84
C MET A 448 15.87 21.44 -20.66
N ASP A 449 15.10 21.11 -21.69
CA ASP A 449 14.38 22.08 -22.52
C ASP A 449 13.24 22.75 -21.74
N ASP A 450 12.50 21.98 -20.94
CA ASP A 450 11.45 22.50 -20.07
C ASP A 450 12.00 23.45 -18.99
N LEU A 451 13.18 23.17 -18.47
CA LEU A 451 13.84 23.97 -17.44
C LEU A 451 14.80 25.02 -18.01
N SER A 452 14.82 25.25 -19.32
CA SER A 452 15.75 26.15 -20.03
C SER A 452 15.69 27.64 -19.56
N ALA A 453 14.60 28.05 -18.93
CA ALA A 453 14.50 29.35 -18.29
C ALA A 453 15.37 29.49 -17.00
N PHE A 454 15.95 28.39 -16.54
CA PHE A 454 16.82 28.32 -15.37
C PHE A 454 18.15 27.68 -15.75
N ARG A 455 19.24 28.21 -15.17
CA ARG A 455 20.49 27.48 -15.11
C ARG A 455 20.43 26.51 -13.94
N LEU A 456 20.75 25.24 -14.19
CA LEU A 456 20.80 24.18 -13.20
C LEU A 456 22.27 23.97 -12.79
N ASP A 457 22.60 24.37 -11.56
CA ASP A 457 23.92 24.14 -11.00
C ASP A 457 23.85 22.89 -10.09
N GLU A 458 24.50 21.76 -10.48
CA GLU A 458 24.55 20.55 -9.66
C GLU A 458 25.31 20.83 -8.37
N VAL A 459 24.65 20.72 -7.22
CA VAL A 459 25.19 21.02 -5.90
C VAL A 459 25.53 19.75 -5.14
N ALA A 460 24.76 18.69 -5.35
CA ALA A 460 24.98 17.42 -4.68
C ALA A 460 24.49 16.24 -5.52
N ASN A 461 25.14 15.08 -5.31
CA ASN A 461 24.87 13.83 -6.01
C ASN A 461 25.05 12.68 -5.04
N TYR A 462 23.96 11.95 -4.76
CA TYR A 462 23.92 10.88 -3.78
C TYR A 462 23.67 9.55 -4.46
N ALA A 463 24.50 8.56 -4.15
CA ALA A 463 24.17 7.16 -4.43
C ALA A 463 23.13 6.70 -3.42
N VAL A 464 21.98 6.23 -3.89
CA VAL A 464 20.89 5.74 -3.04
C VAL A 464 20.38 4.41 -3.55
N PHE A 465 19.88 3.58 -2.65
CA PHE A 465 19.42 2.23 -2.94
C PHE A 465 20.56 1.31 -3.44
N ASP A 466 20.24 0.22 -4.16
CA ASP A 466 21.15 -0.89 -4.43
C ASP A 466 22.05 -0.75 -5.63
N ARG A 467 21.80 0.22 -6.49
CA ARG A 467 22.54 0.42 -7.73
C ARG A 467 23.12 1.80 -7.78
N GLU A 468 24.30 1.93 -7.20
CA GLU A 468 25.02 3.19 -7.15
C GLU A 468 25.32 3.79 -8.53
N ASP A 469 25.43 2.94 -9.56
CA ASP A 469 25.63 3.33 -10.95
C ASP A 469 24.36 3.86 -11.64
N ARG A 470 23.17 3.54 -11.11
CA ARG A 470 21.89 3.86 -11.74
C ARG A 470 20.91 4.65 -10.87
N ASN A 471 21.12 4.68 -9.56
CA ASN A 471 20.24 5.35 -8.62
C ASN A 471 20.96 6.54 -8.00
N ARG A 472 21.13 7.59 -8.79
CA ARG A 472 21.72 8.85 -8.37
C ARG A 472 20.64 9.88 -8.11
N LEU A 473 20.47 10.27 -6.84
CA LEU A 473 19.63 11.40 -6.48
C LEU A 473 20.48 12.67 -6.57
N LYS A 474 20.11 13.59 -7.44
CA LYS A 474 20.85 14.81 -7.71
C LYS A 474 20.06 16.04 -7.23
N LEU A 475 20.76 16.96 -6.60
CA LEU A 475 20.21 18.25 -6.21
C LEU A 475 20.84 19.35 -7.08
N TYR A 476 19.99 20.12 -7.75
CA TYR A 476 20.38 21.25 -8.54
C TYR A 476 19.86 22.55 -7.90
N ARG A 477 20.69 23.57 -7.84
CA ARG A 477 20.25 24.93 -7.57
C ARG A 477 19.69 25.52 -8.86
N MET A 478 18.49 26.08 -8.80
CA MET A 478 17.83 26.73 -9.93
C MET A 478 18.09 28.24 -9.88
N VAL A 479 18.76 28.75 -10.89
CA VAL A 479 19.05 30.17 -11.03
C VAL A 479 18.35 30.70 -12.28
N PRO A 480 17.38 31.63 -12.16
CA PRO A 480 16.72 32.20 -13.32
C PRO A 480 17.74 32.80 -14.31
N VAL A 481 17.64 32.41 -15.57
CA VAL A 481 18.44 33.03 -16.65
C VAL A 481 17.80 34.39 -16.92
N LYS A 482 18.53 35.47 -16.62
CA LYS A 482 18.10 36.82 -17.00
C LYS A 482 18.06 36.85 -18.53
N GLU A 483 16.88 37.02 -19.13
CA GLU A 483 16.83 37.39 -20.54
C GLU A 483 17.74 38.62 -20.75
N ALA A 484 18.72 38.45 -21.61
CA ALA A 484 19.50 39.60 -22.04
C ALA A 484 18.50 40.61 -22.64
N SER A 485 18.29 41.68 -21.93
CA SER A 485 17.40 42.78 -22.40
C SER A 485 17.84 43.16 -23.82
N LYS A 486 17.04 42.72 -24.79
CA LYS A 486 17.18 43.14 -26.19
C LYS A 486 16.69 44.60 -26.33
#